data_dd0825497ccde4f1272a0562af7b1d4c
#
_entry.id   dd0825497ccde4f1272a0562af7b1d4c
#
_cell.length_a   1.000
_cell.length_b   1.000
_cell.length_c   1.000
_cell.angle_alpha   90.00
_cell.angle_beta   90.00
_cell.angle_gamma   90.00
#
_symmetry.space_group_name_H-M   'P 1'
#
loop_
_entity.id
_entity.type
_entity.pdbx_description
1 polymer ?
#
loop_
_entity_poly.entity_id
_entity_poly.type
_entity_poly.pdbx_seq_one_letter_code
_entity_poly.pdbx_strand_id
1 'polypeptide(L)'
;MRVKILIVEDEPKTGEYLRQGLSEAGYVADLVPHGTDGLHMALHGAYDLVILDVMLPGLNGWQVLQSLRERGLQMPVLFLTARDQVEDRVKGLELGADDYLVKPFSFAELLARVRIILRRGPAGNEGTLLRVADLELDLLRRRVSRNGKRVDLTAKEFGLLELLMRRHGEVLPRSLIASQVWDMNFDSDTNVIEVAMRRLRMKIDEGHSVKLIQTVRGMGYVLDVPQEE
;
A
#
# COMPACT_ATOMS: atom_id res chain seq x y z
N MET A 1 -6.52 -13.08 -12.13
CA MET A 1 -7.02 -12.00 -13.03
C MET A 1 -5.89 -11.03 -13.32
N ARG A 2 -5.83 -10.43 -14.54
CA ARG A 2 -4.86 -9.36 -14.83
C ARG A 2 -5.47 -8.04 -14.36
N VAL A 3 -4.69 -7.23 -13.66
CA VAL A 3 -5.10 -5.90 -13.18
C VAL A 3 -5.38 -5.00 -14.39
N LYS A 4 -6.53 -4.33 -14.38
CA LYS A 4 -7.01 -3.48 -15.46
C LYS A 4 -7.00 -2.01 -15.03
N ILE A 5 -6.29 -1.16 -15.78
CA ILE A 5 -6.08 0.26 -15.49
C ILE A 5 -6.72 1.10 -16.59
N LEU A 6 -7.54 2.08 -16.21
CA LEU A 6 -8.05 3.10 -17.13
C LEU A 6 -7.16 4.34 -17.06
N ILE A 7 -6.71 4.82 -18.20
CA ILE A 7 -5.95 6.05 -18.34
C ILE A 7 -6.85 7.08 -19.02
N VAL A 8 -7.02 8.24 -18.41
CA VAL A 8 -7.76 9.37 -18.98
C VAL A 8 -6.77 10.54 -19.08
N GLU A 9 -6.29 10.78 -20.29
CA GLU A 9 -5.22 11.72 -20.60
C GLU A 9 -5.42 12.27 -22.00
N ASP A 10 -5.52 13.59 -22.15
CA ASP A 10 -5.80 14.25 -23.43
C ASP A 10 -4.54 14.50 -24.28
N GLU A 11 -3.34 14.49 -23.67
CA GLU A 11 -2.09 14.58 -24.41
C GLU A 11 -1.70 13.22 -25.00
N PRO A 12 -1.73 13.05 -26.36
CA PRO A 12 -1.55 11.73 -26.97
C PRO A 12 -0.19 11.08 -26.66
N LYS A 13 0.88 11.89 -26.53
CA LYS A 13 2.23 11.39 -26.25
C LYS A 13 2.33 10.84 -24.83
N THR A 14 1.79 11.57 -23.86
CA THR A 14 1.76 11.16 -22.45
C THR A 14 0.87 9.94 -22.27
N GLY A 15 -0.32 9.94 -22.85
CA GLY A 15 -1.24 8.81 -22.78
C GLY A 15 -0.65 7.52 -23.36
N GLU A 16 -0.03 7.60 -24.52
CA GLU A 16 0.58 6.43 -25.16
C GLU A 16 1.82 5.93 -24.40
N TYR A 17 2.65 6.84 -23.89
CA TYR A 17 3.78 6.50 -23.02
C TYR A 17 3.34 5.74 -21.76
N LEU A 18 2.25 6.19 -21.11
CA LEU A 18 1.67 5.52 -19.96
C LEU A 18 1.11 4.15 -20.31
N ARG A 19 0.33 4.07 -21.39
CA ARG A 19 -0.29 2.82 -21.85
C ARG A 19 0.76 1.76 -22.16
N GLN A 20 1.78 2.13 -22.93
CA GLN A 20 2.88 1.22 -23.27
C GLN A 20 3.64 0.76 -22.03
N GLY A 21 4.09 1.68 -21.19
CA GLY A 21 4.85 1.33 -19.99
C GLY A 21 4.07 0.43 -19.03
N LEU A 22 2.78 0.71 -18.80
CA LEU A 22 1.94 -0.14 -17.96
C LEU A 22 1.71 -1.52 -18.57
N SER A 23 1.55 -1.61 -19.91
CA SER A 23 1.43 -2.88 -20.60
C SER A 23 2.72 -3.72 -20.50
N GLU A 24 3.88 -3.09 -20.64
CA GLU A 24 5.19 -3.73 -20.43
C GLU A 24 5.39 -4.20 -18.97
N ALA A 25 4.81 -3.46 -18.01
CA ALA A 25 4.78 -3.85 -16.60
C ALA A 25 3.77 -4.97 -16.27
N GLY A 26 3.02 -5.48 -17.27
CA GLY A 26 2.10 -6.62 -17.13
C GLY A 26 0.65 -6.27 -16.81
N TYR A 27 0.28 -4.99 -16.84
CA TYR A 27 -1.09 -4.53 -16.66
C TYR A 27 -1.88 -4.51 -17.98
N VAL A 28 -3.21 -4.54 -17.89
CA VAL A 28 -4.09 -4.22 -19.03
C VAL A 28 -4.45 -2.75 -18.91
N ALA A 29 -4.06 -1.93 -19.91
CA ALA A 29 -4.25 -0.50 -19.87
C ALA A 29 -5.13 -0.02 -21.06
N ASP A 30 -6.29 0.56 -20.72
CA ASP A 30 -7.15 1.26 -21.68
C ASP A 30 -6.88 2.76 -21.60
N LEU A 31 -6.85 3.46 -22.74
CA LEU A 31 -6.58 4.89 -22.83
C LEU A 31 -7.76 5.60 -23.52
N VAL A 32 -8.24 6.68 -22.90
CA VAL A 32 -9.22 7.60 -23.51
C VAL A 32 -8.79 9.06 -23.31
N PRO A 33 -9.07 9.96 -24.29
CA PRO A 33 -8.59 11.33 -24.24
C PRO A 33 -9.55 12.31 -23.53
N HIS A 34 -10.80 11.92 -23.25
CA HIS A 34 -11.82 12.83 -22.72
C HIS A 34 -12.36 12.35 -21.37
N GLY A 35 -12.62 13.31 -20.47
CA GLY A 35 -13.18 13.00 -19.15
C GLY A 35 -14.56 12.34 -19.21
N THR A 36 -15.39 12.70 -20.22
CA THR A 36 -16.70 12.07 -20.46
C THR A 36 -16.58 10.59 -20.79
N ASP A 37 -15.63 10.24 -21.65
CA ASP A 37 -15.38 8.85 -22.06
C ASP A 37 -14.76 8.07 -20.89
N GLY A 38 -13.85 8.72 -20.13
CA GLY A 38 -13.27 8.19 -18.92
C GLY A 38 -14.33 7.84 -17.87
N LEU A 39 -15.26 8.76 -17.61
CA LEU A 39 -16.38 8.53 -16.72
C LEU A 39 -17.26 7.37 -17.20
N HIS A 40 -17.62 7.37 -18.49
CA HIS A 40 -18.46 6.30 -19.06
C HIS A 40 -17.77 4.92 -18.93
N MET A 41 -16.49 4.83 -19.27
CA MET A 41 -15.75 3.57 -19.18
C MET A 41 -15.56 3.11 -17.72
N ALA A 42 -15.29 4.04 -16.81
CA ALA A 42 -15.16 3.71 -15.38
C ALA A 42 -16.46 3.21 -14.76
N LEU A 43 -17.62 3.71 -15.23
CA LEU A 43 -18.94 3.28 -14.76
C LEU A 43 -19.34 1.87 -15.25
N HIS A 44 -18.94 1.49 -16.45
CA HIS A 44 -19.39 0.25 -17.09
C HIS A 44 -18.30 -0.81 -17.18
N GLY A 45 -17.05 -0.43 -16.96
CA GLY A 45 -15.89 -1.33 -16.95
C GLY A 45 -15.48 -1.75 -15.55
N ALA A 46 -14.89 -2.94 -15.43
CA ALA A 46 -14.27 -3.40 -14.19
C ALA A 46 -12.78 -2.96 -14.20
N TYR A 47 -12.50 -1.78 -13.67
CA TYR A 47 -11.14 -1.27 -13.53
C TYR A 47 -10.68 -1.33 -12.07
N ASP A 48 -9.43 -1.73 -11.88
CA ASP A 48 -8.79 -1.81 -10.57
C ASP A 48 -8.15 -0.47 -10.15
N LEU A 49 -7.90 0.43 -11.13
CA LEU A 49 -7.32 1.76 -10.93
C LEU A 49 -7.70 2.68 -12.09
N VAL A 50 -7.93 3.96 -11.79
CA VAL A 50 -8.02 5.02 -12.79
C VAL A 50 -6.83 5.96 -12.62
N ILE A 51 -6.07 6.18 -13.69
CA ILE A 51 -5.07 7.26 -13.83
C ILE A 51 -5.75 8.39 -14.57
N LEU A 52 -5.83 9.57 -13.97
CA LEU A 52 -6.73 10.63 -14.40
C LEU A 52 -6.01 11.98 -14.44
N ASP A 53 -5.91 12.58 -15.62
CA ASP A 53 -5.45 13.97 -15.70
C ASP A 53 -6.49 14.91 -15.09
N VAL A 54 -6.02 15.88 -14.35
CA VAL A 54 -6.85 16.95 -13.80
C VAL A 54 -7.36 17.88 -14.89
N MET A 55 -6.50 18.18 -15.88
CA MET A 55 -6.75 19.21 -16.90
C MET A 55 -7.31 18.63 -18.19
N LEU A 56 -8.44 17.93 -18.11
CA LEU A 56 -9.11 17.37 -19.30
C LEU A 56 -10.08 18.37 -19.94
N PRO A 57 -10.24 18.33 -21.26
CA PRO A 57 -11.25 19.13 -21.94
C PRO A 57 -12.67 18.64 -21.63
N GLY A 58 -13.60 19.59 -21.51
CA GLY A 58 -15.00 19.31 -21.17
C GLY A 58 -15.17 18.97 -19.69
N LEU A 59 -15.28 17.69 -19.35
CA LEU A 59 -15.37 17.22 -17.97
C LEU A 59 -13.97 17.04 -17.40
N ASN A 60 -13.55 17.93 -16.51
CA ASN A 60 -12.22 17.85 -15.90
C ASN A 60 -12.09 16.68 -14.90
N GLY A 61 -10.85 16.33 -14.53
CA GLY A 61 -10.58 15.17 -13.68
C GLY A 61 -11.26 15.22 -12.30
N TRP A 62 -11.40 16.41 -11.71
CA TRP A 62 -12.12 16.59 -10.44
C TRP A 62 -13.60 16.21 -10.56
N GLN A 63 -14.24 16.66 -11.62
CA GLN A 63 -15.65 16.37 -11.88
C GLN A 63 -15.86 14.89 -12.20
N VAL A 64 -14.90 14.26 -12.88
CA VAL A 64 -14.93 12.81 -13.11
C VAL A 64 -14.89 12.08 -11.78
N LEU A 65 -13.91 12.38 -10.91
CA LEU A 65 -13.80 11.74 -9.61
C LEU A 65 -15.04 11.95 -8.75
N GLN A 66 -15.54 13.18 -8.65
CA GLN A 66 -16.76 13.49 -7.92
C GLN A 66 -17.94 12.66 -8.40
N SER A 67 -18.13 12.60 -9.74
CA SER A 67 -19.21 11.81 -10.36
C SER A 67 -19.09 10.31 -10.07
N LEU A 68 -17.88 9.77 -9.98
CA LEU A 68 -17.64 8.37 -9.60
C LEU A 68 -18.03 8.13 -8.14
N ARG A 69 -17.62 9.02 -7.22
CA ARG A 69 -17.92 8.90 -5.78
C ARG A 69 -19.40 9.08 -5.48
N GLU A 70 -20.09 10.01 -6.14
CA GLU A 70 -21.55 10.19 -6.03
C GLU A 70 -22.34 8.96 -6.45
N ARG A 71 -21.79 8.15 -7.35
CA ARG A 71 -22.38 6.88 -7.79
C ARG A 71 -21.91 5.66 -6.97
N GLY A 72 -21.20 5.90 -5.87
CA GLY A 72 -20.76 4.85 -4.94
C GLY A 72 -19.55 4.05 -5.40
N LEU A 73 -18.90 4.43 -6.50
CA LEU A 73 -17.69 3.75 -6.97
C LEU A 73 -16.49 4.16 -6.13
N GLN A 74 -15.83 3.17 -5.54
CA GLN A 74 -14.69 3.34 -4.64
C GLN A 74 -13.36 2.89 -5.27
N MET A 75 -13.34 2.67 -6.60
CA MET A 75 -12.10 2.31 -7.27
C MET A 75 -11.03 3.39 -7.05
N PRO A 76 -9.78 2.99 -6.84
CA PRO A 76 -8.68 3.93 -6.62
C PRO A 76 -8.48 4.87 -7.80
N VAL A 77 -8.09 6.12 -7.49
CA VAL A 77 -7.78 7.14 -8.50
C VAL A 77 -6.43 7.77 -8.20
N LEU A 78 -5.51 7.73 -9.18
CA LEU A 78 -4.25 8.46 -9.19
C LEU A 78 -4.39 9.66 -10.13
N PHE A 79 -4.29 10.87 -9.59
CA PHE A 79 -4.27 12.06 -10.43
C PHE A 79 -2.90 12.32 -11.05
N LEU A 80 -2.93 12.73 -12.34
CA LEU A 80 -1.80 13.40 -12.98
C LEU A 80 -2.10 14.89 -13.05
N THR A 81 -1.16 15.74 -12.70
CA THR A 81 -1.40 17.19 -12.70
C THR A 81 -0.15 17.97 -13.04
N ALA A 82 -0.31 19.03 -13.85
CA ALA A 82 0.73 20.04 -14.04
C ALA A 82 0.72 21.11 -12.94
N ARG A 83 -0.26 21.07 -12.03
CA ARG A 83 -0.42 22.05 -10.96
C ARG A 83 0.27 21.60 -9.70
N ASP A 84 1.27 22.38 -9.29
CA ASP A 84 2.06 22.14 -8.08
C ASP A 84 1.49 22.86 -6.83
N GLN A 85 0.32 23.49 -6.93
CA GLN A 85 -0.26 24.24 -5.83
C GLN A 85 -0.79 23.27 -4.77
N VAL A 86 -0.43 23.56 -3.51
CA VAL A 86 -0.85 22.76 -2.34
C VAL A 86 -2.36 22.65 -2.25
N GLU A 87 -3.09 23.72 -2.62
CA GLU A 87 -4.54 23.82 -2.60
C GLU A 87 -5.22 22.80 -3.53
N ASP A 88 -4.66 22.57 -4.72
CA ASP A 88 -5.19 21.59 -5.68
C ASP A 88 -4.99 20.14 -5.18
N ARG A 89 -3.89 19.88 -4.50
CA ARG A 89 -3.62 18.56 -3.87
C ARG A 89 -4.55 18.30 -2.69
N VAL A 90 -4.79 19.30 -1.84
CA VAL A 90 -5.70 19.19 -0.69
C VAL A 90 -7.12 18.92 -1.19
N LYS A 91 -7.60 19.69 -2.17
CA LYS A 91 -8.93 19.53 -2.76
C LYS A 91 -9.17 18.10 -3.29
N GLY A 92 -8.20 17.50 -3.93
CA GLY A 92 -8.39 16.17 -4.45
C GLY A 92 -8.34 15.06 -3.42
N LEU A 93 -7.53 15.21 -2.40
CA LEU A 93 -7.56 14.29 -1.26
C LEU A 93 -8.90 14.37 -0.53
N GLU A 94 -9.48 15.57 -0.38
CA GLU A 94 -10.82 15.77 0.17
C GLU A 94 -11.92 15.14 -0.70
N LEU A 95 -11.74 15.14 -2.03
CA LEU A 95 -12.64 14.48 -2.98
C LEU A 95 -12.47 12.95 -3.01
N GLY A 96 -11.50 12.39 -2.27
CA GLY A 96 -11.29 10.95 -2.18
C GLY A 96 -10.38 10.36 -3.25
N ALA A 97 -9.41 11.12 -3.78
CA ALA A 97 -8.30 10.58 -4.56
C ALA A 97 -7.32 9.81 -3.66
N ASP A 98 -6.67 8.79 -4.21
CA ASP A 98 -5.75 7.93 -3.47
C ASP A 98 -4.31 8.44 -3.50
N ASP A 99 -3.90 9.13 -4.58
CA ASP A 99 -2.58 9.76 -4.68
C ASP A 99 -2.54 10.78 -5.84
N TYR A 100 -1.42 11.54 -5.89
CA TYR A 100 -1.11 12.57 -6.88
C TYR A 100 0.28 12.38 -7.46
N LEU A 101 0.42 12.65 -8.76
CA LEU A 101 1.70 12.69 -9.43
C LEU A 101 1.82 13.96 -10.28
N VAL A 102 2.81 14.78 -9.97
CA VAL A 102 3.04 16.06 -10.65
C VAL A 102 3.84 15.84 -11.93
N LYS A 103 3.37 16.42 -13.03
CA LYS A 103 4.09 16.48 -14.33
C LYS A 103 5.19 17.55 -14.29
N PRO A 104 6.41 17.30 -14.79
CA PRO A 104 6.87 16.05 -15.41
C PRO A 104 7.29 14.98 -14.36
N PHE A 105 7.01 13.72 -14.65
CA PHE A 105 7.34 12.59 -13.80
C PHE A 105 8.12 11.50 -14.54
N SER A 106 8.80 10.64 -13.81
CA SER A 106 9.39 9.43 -14.36
C SER A 106 8.38 8.27 -14.36
N PHE A 107 8.46 7.38 -15.36
CA PHE A 107 7.62 6.17 -15.36
C PHE A 107 7.86 5.28 -14.13
N ALA A 108 9.11 5.23 -13.64
CA ALA A 108 9.45 4.49 -12.43
C ALA A 108 8.69 5.00 -11.19
N GLU A 109 8.53 6.33 -11.06
CA GLU A 109 7.75 6.93 -9.98
C GLU A 109 6.26 6.60 -10.12
N LEU A 110 5.69 6.76 -11.32
CA LEU A 110 4.31 6.38 -11.59
C LEU A 110 4.06 4.91 -11.24
N LEU A 111 4.93 4.01 -11.72
CA LEU A 111 4.78 2.57 -11.49
C LEU A 111 4.87 2.22 -10.00
N ALA A 112 5.74 2.88 -9.24
CA ALA A 112 5.82 2.71 -7.79
C ALA A 112 4.52 3.10 -7.10
N ARG A 113 3.91 4.24 -7.47
CA ARG A 113 2.63 4.71 -6.94
C ARG A 113 1.47 3.78 -7.33
N VAL A 114 1.41 3.37 -8.58
CA VAL A 114 0.42 2.40 -9.08
C VAL A 114 0.46 1.11 -8.25
N ARG A 115 1.66 0.57 -7.99
CA ARG A 115 1.82 -0.63 -7.16
C ARG A 115 1.34 -0.42 -5.71
N ILE A 116 1.61 0.75 -5.13
CA ILE A 116 1.15 1.09 -3.78
C ILE A 116 -0.37 1.19 -3.74
N ILE A 117 -0.98 1.86 -4.71
CA ILE A 117 -2.42 2.07 -4.77
C ILE A 117 -3.16 0.76 -5.01
N LEU A 118 -2.73 -0.05 -5.97
CA LEU A 118 -3.33 -1.35 -6.27
C LEU A 118 -3.26 -2.32 -5.09
N ARG A 119 -2.21 -2.21 -4.29
CA ARG A 119 -2.11 -2.93 -3.03
C ARG A 119 -3.18 -2.48 -2.00
N ARG A 120 -3.78 -1.28 -2.17
CA ARG A 120 -4.82 -0.69 -1.31
C ARG A 120 -6.27 -0.96 -1.78
N GLY A 121 -6.48 -1.56 -2.97
CA GLY A 121 -7.80 -1.80 -3.57
C GLY A 121 -8.75 -2.65 -2.69
N PRO A 122 -10.07 -2.77 -3.02
CA PRO A 122 -11.06 -3.42 -2.15
C PRO A 122 -10.77 -4.90 -1.84
N ALA A 123 -9.93 -5.57 -2.64
CA ALA A 123 -9.25 -6.82 -2.26
C ALA A 123 -7.96 -6.57 -1.46
N GLY A 124 -7.51 -5.31 -1.34
CA GLY A 124 -6.23 -4.85 -0.82
C GLY A 124 -6.25 -4.31 0.60
N ASN A 125 -7.35 -4.44 1.33
CA ASN A 125 -7.30 -4.37 2.79
C ASN A 125 -6.38 -5.46 3.37
N GLU A 126 -6.16 -6.53 2.61
CA GLU A 126 -5.19 -7.57 2.98
C GLU A 126 -3.73 -7.11 2.92
N GLY A 127 -3.38 -6.07 2.12
CA GLY A 127 -2.00 -5.55 2.02
C GLY A 127 -1.64 -4.43 3.00
N THR A 128 -2.63 -3.73 3.56
CA THR A 128 -2.43 -2.64 4.52
C THR A 128 -2.85 -3.00 5.94
N LEU A 129 -3.71 -4.00 6.08
CA LEU A 129 -4.08 -4.61 7.34
C LEU A 129 -3.55 -6.04 7.36
N LEU A 130 -2.44 -6.24 8.06
CA LEU A 130 -1.90 -7.57 8.28
C LEU A 130 -2.63 -8.20 9.46
N ARG A 131 -2.98 -9.49 9.33
CA ARG A 131 -3.65 -10.26 10.38
C ARG A 131 -3.00 -11.61 10.55
N VAL A 132 -2.70 -11.96 11.81
CA VAL A 132 -2.27 -13.29 12.20
C VAL A 132 -3.00 -13.63 13.50
N ALA A 133 -3.90 -14.58 13.47
CA ALA A 133 -4.86 -14.88 14.55
C ALA A 133 -5.63 -13.61 14.98
N ASP A 134 -5.54 -13.22 16.23
CA ASP A 134 -6.17 -12.04 16.83
C ASP A 134 -5.27 -10.79 16.84
N LEU A 135 -4.10 -10.86 16.21
CA LEU A 135 -3.18 -9.73 16.03
C LEU A 135 -3.46 -9.04 14.70
N GLU A 136 -3.68 -7.73 14.75
CA GLU A 136 -3.90 -6.88 13.59
C GLU A 136 -2.90 -5.73 13.54
N LEU A 137 -2.35 -5.45 12.36
CA LEU A 137 -1.43 -4.36 12.10
C LEU A 137 -1.94 -3.51 10.91
N ASP A 138 -2.44 -2.32 11.22
CA ASP A 138 -2.86 -1.33 10.22
C ASP A 138 -1.66 -0.46 9.84
N LEU A 139 -1.12 -0.71 8.66
CA LEU A 139 0.07 -0.03 8.14
C LEU A 139 -0.19 1.44 7.80
N LEU A 140 -1.41 1.77 7.37
CA LEU A 140 -1.77 3.14 7.00
C LEU A 140 -1.93 4.03 8.23
N ARG A 141 -2.69 3.54 9.22
CA ARG A 141 -2.94 4.26 10.46
C ARG A 141 -1.83 4.08 11.47
N ARG A 142 -0.83 3.22 11.18
CA ARG A 142 0.23 2.81 12.08
C ARG A 142 -0.32 2.36 13.45
N ARG A 143 -1.36 1.53 13.39
CA ARG A 143 -2.05 1.01 14.59
C ARG A 143 -1.86 -0.49 14.70
N VAL A 144 -1.72 -0.94 15.94
CA VAL A 144 -1.64 -2.35 16.28
C VAL A 144 -2.74 -2.66 17.27
N SER A 145 -3.40 -3.79 17.09
CA SER A 145 -4.33 -4.32 18.08
C SER A 145 -4.13 -5.82 18.26
N ARG A 146 -4.31 -6.29 19.48
CA ARG A 146 -4.33 -7.70 19.82
C ARG A 146 -5.63 -8.03 20.56
N ASN A 147 -6.40 -8.97 20.05
CA ASN A 147 -7.74 -9.27 20.55
C ASN A 147 -8.63 -8.01 20.70
N GLY A 148 -8.60 -7.14 19.68
CA GLY A 148 -9.34 -5.87 19.64
C GLY A 148 -8.80 -4.76 20.57
N LYS A 149 -7.81 -5.03 21.41
CA LYS A 149 -7.18 -4.04 22.31
C LYS A 149 -5.99 -3.39 21.62
N ARG A 150 -5.93 -2.06 21.66
CA ARG A 150 -4.82 -1.29 21.09
C ARG A 150 -3.51 -1.61 21.82
N VAL A 151 -2.45 -1.76 21.03
CA VAL A 151 -1.07 -1.93 21.51
C VAL A 151 -0.22 -0.78 20.98
N ASP A 152 0.43 -0.05 21.90
CA ASP A 152 1.29 1.09 21.51
C ASP A 152 2.74 0.61 21.31
N LEU A 153 3.22 0.73 20.08
CA LEU A 153 4.57 0.37 19.68
C LEU A 153 5.39 1.61 19.29
N THR A 154 6.68 1.56 19.59
CA THR A 154 7.64 2.51 19.03
C THR A 154 7.82 2.28 17.52
N ALA A 155 8.42 3.24 16.79
CA ALA A 155 8.64 3.11 15.36
C ALA A 155 9.46 1.85 14.99
N LYS A 156 10.46 1.50 15.78
CA LYS A 156 11.30 0.30 15.56
C LYS A 156 10.56 -1.00 15.90
N GLU A 157 9.79 -1.03 16.97
CA GLU A 157 8.92 -2.18 17.31
C GLU A 157 7.85 -2.40 16.24
N PHE A 158 7.28 -1.30 15.70
CA PHE A 158 6.31 -1.37 14.61
C PHE A 158 6.94 -1.97 13.36
N GLY A 159 8.12 -1.47 12.92
CA GLY A 159 8.83 -2.01 11.77
C GLY A 159 9.22 -3.49 11.95
N LEU A 160 9.64 -3.87 13.17
CA LEU A 160 9.93 -5.27 13.48
C LEU A 160 8.68 -6.15 13.40
N LEU A 161 7.56 -5.69 13.94
CA LEU A 161 6.29 -6.41 13.86
C LEU A 161 5.80 -6.52 12.42
N GLU A 162 5.90 -5.43 11.62
CA GLU A 162 5.54 -5.44 10.20
C GLU A 162 6.36 -6.49 9.44
N LEU A 163 7.68 -6.54 9.64
CA LEU A 163 8.54 -7.52 8.99
C LEU A 163 8.12 -8.96 9.35
N LEU A 164 7.89 -9.23 10.63
CA LEU A 164 7.47 -10.56 11.09
C LEU A 164 6.10 -10.96 10.54
N MET A 165 5.12 -10.05 10.52
CA MET A 165 3.77 -10.33 10.03
C MET A 165 3.70 -10.51 8.50
N ARG A 166 4.50 -9.76 7.73
CA ARG A 166 4.60 -9.94 6.27
C ARG A 166 5.19 -11.28 5.89
N ARG A 167 6.01 -11.83 6.75
CA ARG A 167 6.70 -13.10 6.55
C ARG A 167 6.31 -14.12 7.63
N HIS A 168 5.02 -14.10 8.02
CA HIS A 168 4.51 -15.05 9.00
C HIS A 168 4.71 -16.49 8.53
N GLY A 169 5.02 -17.39 9.46
CA GLY A 169 5.38 -18.76 9.18
C GLY A 169 6.82 -18.98 8.72
N GLU A 170 7.57 -17.90 8.38
CA GLU A 170 8.98 -18.01 8.01
C GLU A 170 9.90 -17.74 9.18
N VAL A 171 10.97 -18.56 9.31
CA VAL A 171 12.03 -18.32 10.30
C VAL A 171 12.96 -17.24 9.78
N LEU A 172 12.98 -16.07 10.41
CA LEU A 172 13.80 -14.94 10.03
C LEU A 172 15.13 -14.94 10.79
N PRO A 173 16.27 -15.07 10.09
CA PRO A 173 17.60 -14.96 10.70
C PRO A 173 17.81 -13.58 11.33
N ARG A 174 18.60 -13.53 12.44
CA ARG A 174 18.94 -12.27 13.12
C ARG A 174 19.58 -11.24 12.18
N SER A 175 20.46 -11.68 11.29
CA SER A 175 21.11 -10.84 10.28
C SER A 175 20.12 -10.11 9.37
N LEU A 176 19.10 -10.82 8.92
CA LEU A 176 18.05 -10.24 8.06
C LEU A 176 17.21 -9.22 8.84
N ILE A 177 16.85 -9.52 10.08
CA ILE A 177 16.11 -8.60 10.95
C ILE A 177 16.95 -7.33 11.21
N ALA A 178 18.24 -7.49 11.50
CA ALA A 178 19.16 -6.36 11.71
C ALA A 178 19.25 -5.43 10.50
N SER A 179 19.45 -6.00 9.31
CA SER A 179 19.59 -5.24 8.08
C SER A 179 18.30 -4.52 7.67
N GLN A 180 17.13 -5.14 7.85
CA GLN A 180 15.87 -4.58 7.38
C GLN A 180 15.22 -3.58 8.36
N VAL A 181 15.47 -3.71 9.65
CA VAL A 181 14.83 -2.85 10.66
C VAL A 181 15.77 -1.78 11.21
N TRP A 182 17.08 -2.05 11.24
CA TRP A 182 18.06 -1.12 11.83
C TRP A 182 19.10 -0.55 10.87
N ASP A 183 19.09 -0.95 9.58
CA ASP A 183 20.14 -0.59 8.59
C ASP A 183 21.56 -0.95 9.07
N MET A 184 21.70 -1.98 9.89
CA MET A 184 22.97 -2.40 10.47
C MET A 184 23.60 -3.53 9.67
N ASN A 185 24.88 -3.37 9.31
CA ASN A 185 25.72 -4.48 8.87
C ASN A 185 26.06 -5.39 10.06
N PHE A 186 26.19 -6.68 9.82
CA PHE A 186 26.17 -7.80 10.75
C PHE A 186 27.19 -7.78 11.92
N ASP A 187 28.17 -6.86 11.94
CA ASP A 187 29.32 -6.89 12.88
C ASP A 187 29.11 -6.16 14.21
N SER A 188 27.98 -5.52 14.47
CA SER A 188 27.74 -4.79 15.71
C SER A 188 26.45 -5.21 16.42
N ASP A 189 26.62 -5.78 17.60
CA ASP A 189 25.64 -5.98 18.66
C ASP A 189 24.35 -6.76 18.35
N THR A 190 24.48 -8.10 18.39
CA THR A 190 23.36 -9.05 18.40
C THR A 190 22.35 -8.81 19.54
N ASN A 191 22.73 -8.14 20.62
CA ASN A 191 21.88 -7.81 21.76
C ASN A 191 20.70 -6.87 21.43
N VAL A 192 20.84 -5.99 20.42
CA VAL A 192 19.77 -5.02 20.04
C VAL A 192 18.52 -5.76 19.59
N ILE A 193 18.68 -6.81 18.78
CA ILE A 193 17.55 -7.60 18.26
C ILE A 193 16.87 -8.38 19.39
N GLU A 194 17.65 -8.99 20.28
CA GLU A 194 17.13 -9.74 21.42
C GLU A 194 16.33 -8.85 22.38
N VAL A 195 16.85 -7.66 22.67
CA VAL A 195 16.16 -6.66 23.49
C VAL A 195 14.87 -6.18 22.82
N ALA A 196 14.92 -5.87 21.52
CA ALA A 196 13.75 -5.43 20.77
C ALA A 196 12.69 -6.54 20.71
N MET A 197 13.11 -7.77 20.46
CA MET A 197 12.22 -8.93 20.40
C MET A 197 11.58 -9.21 21.76
N ARG A 198 12.35 -9.10 22.86
CA ARG A 198 11.81 -9.21 24.21
C ARG A 198 10.75 -8.15 24.50
N ARG A 199 11.05 -6.88 24.16
CA ARG A 199 10.09 -5.75 24.34
C ARG A 199 8.83 -5.96 23.51
N LEU A 200 8.98 -6.40 22.27
CA LEU A 200 7.84 -6.67 21.39
C LEU A 200 6.96 -7.79 21.96
N ARG A 201 7.55 -8.90 22.44
CA ARG A 201 6.82 -9.99 23.10
C ARG A 201 6.06 -9.54 24.35
N MET A 202 6.66 -8.70 25.16
CA MET A 202 5.98 -8.14 26.33
C MET A 202 4.70 -7.40 25.94
N LYS A 203 4.70 -6.71 24.82
CA LYS A 203 3.54 -5.92 24.35
C LYS A 203 2.51 -6.75 23.58
N ILE A 204 2.98 -7.72 22.78
CA ILE A 204 2.11 -8.49 21.87
C ILE A 204 1.63 -9.79 22.51
N ASP A 205 2.49 -10.49 23.25
CA ASP A 205 2.21 -11.84 23.74
C ASP A 205 1.89 -11.92 25.22
N GLU A 206 2.30 -10.93 26.04
CA GLU A 206 2.04 -10.96 27.48
C GLU A 206 0.53 -10.84 27.76
N GLY A 207 0.02 -11.71 28.64
CA GLY A 207 -1.42 -11.76 28.93
C GLY A 207 -2.27 -12.55 27.94
N HIS A 208 -1.71 -13.03 26.83
CA HIS A 208 -2.41 -13.87 25.86
C HIS A 208 -2.02 -15.34 26.00
N SER A 209 -2.99 -16.26 25.84
CA SER A 209 -2.74 -17.71 25.90
C SER A 209 -1.89 -18.19 24.73
N VAL A 210 -2.15 -17.67 23.53
CA VAL A 210 -1.39 -18.01 22.33
C VAL A 210 -0.24 -17.03 22.15
N LYS A 211 1.01 -17.54 22.17
CA LYS A 211 2.23 -16.77 21.94
C LYS A 211 2.59 -16.84 20.47
N LEU A 212 2.47 -15.71 19.74
CA LEU A 212 2.70 -15.67 18.30
C LEU A 212 4.18 -15.57 17.93
N ILE A 213 4.99 -14.89 18.74
CA ILE A 213 6.41 -14.68 18.45
C ILE A 213 7.24 -15.79 19.10
N GLN A 214 7.84 -16.65 18.29
CA GLN A 214 8.62 -17.80 18.75
C GLN A 214 10.11 -17.63 18.42
N THR A 215 10.95 -18.31 19.20
CA THR A 215 12.39 -18.41 18.91
C THR A 215 12.70 -19.79 18.38
N VAL A 216 13.28 -19.85 17.20
CA VAL A 216 13.85 -21.08 16.66
C VAL A 216 15.34 -21.08 16.98
N ARG A 217 15.74 -21.97 17.91
CA ARG A 217 17.12 -22.03 18.43
C ARG A 217 18.14 -22.18 17.30
N GLY A 218 19.15 -21.32 17.30
CA GLY A 218 20.21 -21.29 16.29
C GLY A 218 19.82 -20.70 14.94
N MET A 219 18.54 -20.49 14.64
CA MET A 219 18.06 -20.04 13.32
C MET A 219 17.52 -18.60 13.34
N GLY A 220 16.73 -18.22 14.35
CA GLY A 220 16.15 -16.87 14.41
C GLY A 220 14.80 -16.80 15.11
N TYR A 221 13.90 -16.01 14.52
CA TYR A 221 12.57 -15.78 15.08
C TYR A 221 11.51 -16.02 14.00
N VAL A 222 10.34 -16.48 14.45
CA VAL A 222 9.17 -16.66 13.59
C VAL A 222 7.94 -16.08 14.31
N LEU A 223 7.05 -15.49 13.54
CA LEU A 223 5.71 -15.12 13.99
C LEU A 223 4.72 -16.08 13.35
N ASP A 224 4.09 -16.91 14.16
CA ASP A 224 3.12 -17.90 13.69
C ASP A 224 2.19 -18.33 14.82
N VAL A 225 1.06 -18.93 14.43
CA VAL A 225 0.16 -19.60 15.36
C VAL A 225 0.79 -20.96 15.71
N PRO A 226 1.07 -21.26 17.00
CA PRO A 226 1.53 -22.59 17.38
C PRO A 226 0.55 -23.65 16.88
N GLN A 227 1.04 -24.64 16.14
CA GLN A 227 0.23 -25.82 15.82
C GLN A 227 0.07 -26.62 17.13
N GLU A 228 -1.17 -26.88 17.51
CA GLU A 228 -1.43 -27.84 18.58
C GLU A 228 -0.97 -29.22 18.10
N GLU A 229 0.00 -29.80 18.82
CA GLU A 229 0.42 -31.21 18.63
C GLU A 229 -0.64 -32.17 19.15
#